data_5c35927642ad09c572b97ba4f534d943
#
_entry.id   5c35927642ad09c572b97ba4f534d943
#
_cell.length_a   1.000
_cell.length_b   1.000
_cell.length_c   1.000
_cell.angle_alpha   90.00
_cell.angle_beta   90.00
_cell.angle_gamma   90.00
#
_symmetry.space_group_name_H-M   'P 1'
#
loop_
_entity.id
_entity.type
_entity.pdbx_description
1 polymer ?
#
loop_
_entity_poly.entity_id
_entity_poly.type
_entity_poly.pdbx_seq_one_letter_code
_entity_poly.pdbx_strand_id
1 'polypeptide(L)'
;MSKGPAKAKRGIPSKVDNFNDWYPFIVEASDLVDKRYPIKGMDVWRPYGWKTMRLIDSLTHSEMERTDHEEVNFPLLIPENLLEKENALVARLKRAREEGIDPDELRDEEEEGGFKKEVYWVKHAGENELDIPMFLRPTSETAMYTLSLIHI
;
A
#
# COMPACT_ATOMS: atom_id res chain seq x y z
N MET A 1 30.91 13.02 -18.62
CA MET A 1 30.83 12.34 -17.30
C MET A 1 31.03 13.37 -16.21
N SER A 2 29.95 13.95 -15.68
CA SER A 2 30.01 14.94 -14.60
C SER A 2 30.10 14.19 -13.27
N LYS A 3 31.21 14.35 -12.56
CA LYS A 3 31.36 13.90 -11.17
C LYS A 3 30.41 14.77 -10.31
N GLY A 4 29.35 14.19 -9.78
CA GLY A 4 28.52 14.85 -8.79
C GLY A 4 29.36 15.26 -7.56
N PRO A 5 28.92 16.27 -6.78
CA PRO A 5 29.68 16.78 -5.64
C PRO A 5 29.95 15.66 -4.65
N ALA A 6 31.22 15.55 -4.26
CA ALA A 6 31.66 14.62 -3.22
C ALA A 6 30.87 14.91 -1.92
N LYS A 7 30.03 13.97 -1.49
CA LYS A 7 29.35 14.04 -0.19
C LYS A 7 30.44 14.13 0.88
N ALA A 8 30.44 15.24 1.63
CA ALA A 8 31.27 15.37 2.82
C ALA A 8 31.05 14.13 3.69
N LYS A 9 32.13 13.56 4.23
CA LYS A 9 32.08 12.43 5.18
C LYS A 9 31.37 12.91 6.47
N ARG A 10 30.05 12.92 6.48
CA ARG A 10 29.27 13.00 7.72
C ARG A 10 29.54 11.70 8.47
N GLY A 11 29.97 11.80 9.72
CA GLY A 11 30.11 10.64 10.60
C GLY A 11 28.77 9.90 10.72
N ILE A 12 28.82 8.62 11.04
CA ILE A 12 27.61 7.81 11.25
C ILE A 12 26.86 8.42 12.45
N PRO A 13 25.57 8.79 12.31
CA PRO A 13 24.75 9.26 13.43
C PRO A 13 24.67 8.19 14.54
N SER A 14 24.54 8.60 15.79
CA SER A 14 24.38 7.68 16.91
C SER A 14 23.00 7.02 16.84
N LYS A 15 22.98 5.69 16.89
CA LYS A 15 21.73 4.92 16.94
C LYS A 15 20.92 5.19 18.22
N VAL A 16 21.62 5.44 19.33
CA VAL A 16 21.01 5.62 20.65
C VAL A 16 20.47 7.03 20.82
N ASP A 17 21.27 8.04 20.41
CA ASP A 17 20.94 9.45 20.65
C ASP A 17 20.07 10.05 19.55
N ASN A 18 20.17 9.53 18.31
CA ASN A 18 19.45 10.05 17.15
C ASN A 18 19.08 8.95 16.16
N PHE A 19 18.09 8.14 16.52
CA PHE A 19 17.61 7.04 15.70
C PHE A 19 17.01 7.52 14.37
N ASN A 20 16.32 8.64 14.36
CA ASN A 20 15.64 9.18 13.17
C ASN A 20 16.62 9.56 12.05
N ASP A 21 17.81 10.01 12.38
CA ASP A 21 18.86 10.29 11.40
C ASP A 21 19.72 9.05 11.11
N TRP A 22 19.93 8.21 12.13
CA TRP A 22 20.72 6.98 11.99
C TRP A 22 20.08 5.99 11.02
N TYR A 23 18.79 5.72 11.14
CA TYR A 23 18.10 4.70 10.34
C TYR A 23 18.14 4.99 8.83
N PRO A 24 17.72 6.18 8.34
CA PRO A 24 17.83 6.50 6.92
C PRO A 24 19.27 6.50 6.41
N PHE A 25 20.22 6.97 7.26
CA PHE A 25 21.65 6.99 6.93
C PHE A 25 22.18 5.56 6.72
N ILE A 26 21.88 4.63 7.62
CA ILE A 26 22.36 3.25 7.53
C ILE A 26 21.74 2.52 6.32
N VAL A 27 20.46 2.69 6.06
CA VAL A 27 19.78 2.10 4.91
C VAL A 27 20.43 2.52 3.59
N GLU A 28 20.82 3.81 3.46
CA GLU A 28 21.52 4.32 2.29
C GLU A 28 23.00 3.87 2.26
N ALA A 29 23.70 3.95 3.41
CA ALA A 29 25.11 3.63 3.51
C ALA A 29 25.44 2.14 3.33
N SER A 30 24.50 1.26 3.70
CA SER A 30 24.62 -0.19 3.49
C SER A 30 24.25 -0.65 2.09
N ASP A 31 23.93 0.28 1.19
CA ASP A 31 23.63 -0.01 -0.22
C ASP A 31 22.39 -0.90 -0.42
N LEU A 32 21.43 -0.84 0.50
CA LEU A 32 20.19 -1.62 0.43
C LEU A 32 19.21 -1.02 -0.57
N VAL A 33 19.07 0.31 -0.56
CA VAL A 33 18.16 1.04 -1.43
C VAL A 33 18.81 2.29 -2.01
N ASP A 34 18.31 2.72 -3.18
CA ASP A 34 18.65 4.00 -3.80
C ASP A 34 17.44 4.94 -3.70
N LYS A 35 17.59 6.02 -2.93
CA LYS A 35 16.54 7.01 -2.67
C LYS A 35 16.48 8.15 -3.69
N ARG A 36 17.26 8.06 -4.78
CA ARG A 36 17.30 9.10 -5.83
C ARG A 36 16.15 9.00 -6.83
N TYR A 37 15.29 7.99 -6.70
CA TYR A 37 14.09 7.89 -7.51
C TYR A 37 13.19 9.12 -7.27
N PRO A 38 12.66 9.77 -8.33
CA PRO A 38 12.05 11.11 -8.20
C PRO A 38 10.67 11.12 -7.55
N ILE A 39 10.15 9.99 -7.13
CA ILE A 39 8.85 9.87 -6.46
C ILE A 39 9.07 9.55 -4.99
N LYS A 40 8.54 10.40 -4.12
CA LYS A 40 8.65 10.22 -2.67
C LYS A 40 7.97 8.91 -2.23
N GLY A 41 8.68 8.14 -1.43
CA GLY A 41 8.19 6.84 -0.92
C GLY A 41 8.40 5.66 -1.87
N MET A 42 8.95 5.91 -3.07
CA MET A 42 9.30 4.86 -4.03
C MET A 42 10.82 4.77 -4.16
N ASP A 43 11.43 3.85 -3.45
CA ASP A 43 12.87 3.63 -3.47
C ASP A 43 13.22 2.47 -4.43
N VAL A 44 14.40 2.55 -5.06
CA VAL A 44 14.92 1.44 -5.87
C VAL A 44 15.69 0.48 -4.97
N TRP A 45 15.21 -0.72 -4.82
CA TRP A 45 15.92 -1.78 -4.11
C TRP A 45 17.16 -2.20 -4.88
N ARG A 46 18.32 -2.14 -4.24
CA ARG A 46 19.57 -2.57 -4.83
C ARG A 46 19.75 -4.10 -4.69
N PRO A 47 20.65 -4.72 -5.47
CA PRO A 47 20.73 -6.18 -5.51
C PRO A 47 20.86 -6.88 -4.16
N TYR A 48 21.67 -6.34 -3.25
CA TYR A 48 21.81 -6.89 -1.92
C TYR A 48 20.53 -6.75 -1.06
N GLY A 49 19.95 -5.55 -1.07
CA GLY A 49 18.67 -5.28 -0.37
C GLY A 49 17.54 -6.13 -0.93
N TRP A 50 17.42 -6.21 -2.24
CA TRP A 50 16.40 -7.04 -2.90
C TRP A 50 16.56 -8.53 -2.57
N LYS A 51 17.79 -9.05 -2.60
CA LYS A 51 18.05 -10.43 -2.21
C LYS A 51 17.64 -10.70 -0.76
N THR A 52 17.89 -9.77 0.15
CA THR A 52 17.50 -9.87 1.55
C THR A 52 15.98 -9.92 1.68
N MET A 53 15.25 -9.03 1.00
CA MET A 53 13.78 -9.03 0.99
C MET A 53 13.23 -10.35 0.46
N ARG A 54 13.75 -10.87 -0.64
CA ARG A 54 13.36 -12.16 -1.21
C ARG A 54 13.55 -13.34 -0.25
N LEU A 55 14.58 -13.31 0.58
CA LEU A 55 14.80 -14.33 1.61
C LEU A 55 13.76 -14.23 2.73
N ILE A 56 13.42 -13.01 3.15
CA ILE A 56 12.36 -12.77 4.15
C ILE A 56 11.02 -13.25 3.60
N ASP A 57 10.68 -12.88 2.37
CA ASP A 57 9.45 -13.34 1.70
C ASP A 57 9.37 -14.87 1.68
N SER A 58 10.44 -15.53 1.25
CA SER A 58 10.48 -17.01 1.19
C SER A 58 10.26 -17.65 2.56
N LEU A 59 10.85 -17.10 3.62
CA LEU A 59 10.64 -17.61 4.98
C LEU A 59 9.20 -17.39 5.44
N THR A 60 8.62 -16.23 5.13
CA THR A 60 7.24 -15.91 5.47
C THR A 60 6.26 -16.84 4.74
N HIS A 61 6.45 -17.06 3.43
CA HIS A 61 5.64 -18.00 2.65
C HIS A 61 5.69 -19.41 3.24
N SER A 62 6.90 -19.93 3.50
CA SER A 62 7.07 -21.27 4.08
C SER A 62 6.36 -21.41 5.43
N GLU A 63 6.36 -20.36 6.25
CA GLU A 63 5.68 -20.40 7.55
C GLU A 63 4.16 -20.32 7.41
N MET A 64 3.64 -19.54 6.45
CA MET A 64 2.21 -19.49 6.16
C MET A 64 1.70 -20.83 5.60
N GLU A 65 2.41 -21.43 4.64
CA GLU A 65 2.09 -22.75 4.11
C GLU A 65 2.11 -23.82 5.20
N ARG A 66 3.07 -23.77 6.12
CA ARG A 66 3.18 -24.71 7.27
C ARG A 66 1.96 -24.64 8.20
N THR A 67 1.26 -23.53 8.22
CA THR A 67 0.06 -23.27 9.04
C THR A 67 -1.24 -23.32 8.24
N ASP A 68 -1.24 -24.01 7.09
CA ASP A 68 -2.39 -24.22 6.20
C ASP A 68 -3.03 -22.93 5.67
N HIS A 69 -2.22 -21.88 5.45
CA HIS A 69 -2.67 -20.69 4.76
C HIS A 69 -2.43 -20.84 3.25
N GLU A 70 -3.42 -20.46 2.47
CA GLU A 70 -3.34 -20.44 1.01
C GLU A 70 -3.05 -19.02 0.49
N GLU A 71 -2.07 -18.91 -0.42
CA GLU A 71 -1.75 -17.63 -1.04
C GLU A 71 -2.77 -17.27 -2.12
N VAL A 72 -3.23 -16.02 -2.11
CA VAL A 72 -4.07 -15.45 -3.16
C VAL A 72 -3.42 -14.20 -3.74
N ASN A 73 -3.62 -13.96 -5.03
CA ASN A 73 -3.11 -12.79 -5.72
C ASN A 73 -4.26 -11.96 -6.28
N PHE A 74 -4.45 -10.77 -5.73
CA PHE A 74 -5.48 -9.84 -6.19
C PHE A 74 -4.94 -8.86 -7.24
N PRO A 75 -5.81 -8.35 -8.15
CA PRO A 75 -5.44 -7.33 -9.10
C PRO A 75 -4.85 -6.09 -8.43
N LEU A 76 -3.88 -5.47 -9.11
CA LEU A 76 -3.25 -4.23 -8.63
C LEU A 76 -4.16 -3.01 -8.77
N LEU A 77 -5.00 -3.01 -9.83
CA LEU A 77 -5.95 -1.95 -10.12
C LEU A 77 -7.33 -2.32 -9.59
N ILE A 78 -7.95 -1.42 -8.89
CA ILE A 78 -9.29 -1.57 -8.32
C ILE A 78 -10.21 -0.54 -8.98
N PRO A 79 -11.38 -0.93 -9.52
CA PRO A 79 -12.33 0.02 -10.08
C PRO A 79 -13.01 0.86 -8.99
N GLU A 80 -13.27 2.14 -9.30
CA GLU A 80 -13.82 3.14 -8.38
C GLU A 80 -15.11 2.67 -7.68
N ASN A 81 -15.98 2.01 -8.41
CA ASN A 81 -17.28 1.54 -7.89
C ASN A 81 -17.17 0.52 -6.74
N LEU A 82 -16.04 -0.21 -6.62
CA LEU A 82 -15.80 -1.08 -5.47
C LEU A 82 -15.48 -0.28 -4.21
N LEU A 83 -14.70 0.80 -4.36
CA LEU A 83 -14.37 1.69 -3.25
C LEU A 83 -15.62 2.42 -2.73
N GLU A 84 -16.51 2.82 -3.62
CA GLU A 84 -17.77 3.47 -3.26
C GLU A 84 -18.67 2.55 -2.42
N LYS A 85 -18.79 1.29 -2.82
CA LYS A 85 -19.54 0.28 -2.07
C LYS A 85 -18.93 0.03 -0.68
N GLU A 86 -17.62 -0.02 -0.57
CA GLU A 86 -16.93 -0.20 0.70
C GLU A 86 -17.15 1.00 1.62
N ASN A 87 -17.00 2.22 1.10
CA ASN A 87 -17.23 3.45 1.87
C ASN A 87 -18.67 3.54 2.38
N ALA A 88 -19.65 3.25 1.54
CA ALA A 88 -21.07 3.22 1.93
C ALA A 88 -21.35 2.19 3.03
N LEU A 89 -20.76 1.01 2.93
CA LEU A 89 -20.89 -0.02 3.97
C LEU A 89 -20.26 0.41 5.30
N VAL A 90 -19.06 0.98 5.25
CA VAL A 90 -18.36 1.45 6.47
C VAL A 90 -19.13 2.59 7.14
N ALA A 91 -19.66 3.54 6.37
CA ALA A 91 -20.49 4.62 6.87
C ALA A 91 -21.75 4.08 7.56
N ARG A 92 -22.45 3.16 6.90
CA ARG A 92 -23.63 2.48 7.44
C ARG A 92 -23.34 1.76 8.77
N LEU A 93 -22.25 1.00 8.85
CA LEU A 93 -21.87 0.28 10.06
C LEU A 93 -21.50 1.22 11.22
N LYS A 94 -20.82 2.33 10.96
CA LYS A 94 -20.50 3.33 11.97
C LYS A 94 -21.77 3.95 12.54
N ARG A 95 -22.67 4.39 11.67
CA ARG A 95 -23.94 5.00 12.06
C ARG A 95 -24.82 4.03 12.84
N ALA A 96 -24.94 2.79 12.40
CA ALA A 96 -25.64 1.72 13.12
C ALA A 96 -25.12 1.57 14.54
N ARG A 97 -23.80 1.60 14.72
CA ARG A 97 -23.17 1.49 16.04
C ARG A 97 -23.44 2.71 16.92
N GLU A 98 -23.43 3.92 16.36
CA GLU A 98 -23.67 5.17 17.10
C GLU A 98 -25.13 5.32 17.51
N GLU A 99 -26.07 4.93 16.66
CA GLU A 99 -27.51 5.05 16.86
C GLU A 99 -28.12 3.82 17.55
N GLY A 100 -27.38 2.71 17.67
CA GLY A 100 -27.85 1.46 18.26
C GLY A 100 -28.94 0.76 17.43
N ILE A 101 -28.91 0.95 16.10
CA ILE A 101 -29.86 0.44 15.12
C ILE A 101 -29.23 -0.71 14.34
N ASP A 102 -30.04 -1.64 13.82
CA ASP A 102 -29.55 -2.70 12.95
C ASP A 102 -28.99 -2.07 11.64
N PRO A 103 -27.77 -2.41 11.23
CA PRO A 103 -27.21 -1.92 9.97
C PRO A 103 -28.11 -2.14 8.75
N ASP A 104 -28.88 -3.19 8.72
CA ASP A 104 -29.77 -3.52 7.59
C ASP A 104 -31.03 -2.62 7.53
N GLU A 105 -31.33 -1.89 8.59
CA GLU A 105 -32.40 -0.89 8.63
C GLU A 105 -31.98 0.48 8.09
N LEU A 106 -30.65 0.71 7.96
CA LEU A 106 -30.10 1.96 7.46
C LEU A 106 -29.93 1.92 5.93
N ARG A 107 -30.25 3.05 5.28
CA ARG A 107 -29.95 3.23 3.84
C ARG A 107 -28.53 3.68 3.67
N ASP A 108 -27.93 3.27 2.54
CA ASP A 108 -26.62 3.76 2.12
C ASP A 108 -26.69 5.27 1.85
N GLU A 109 -25.87 6.05 2.54
CA GLU A 109 -25.68 7.47 2.27
C GLU A 109 -24.33 7.64 1.55
N GLU A 110 -24.33 8.51 0.53
CA GLU A 110 -23.08 8.90 -0.17
C GLU A 110 -22.22 9.74 0.77
N GLU A 111 -21.28 9.13 1.47
CA GLU A 111 -20.19 9.88 2.10
C GLU A 111 -19.05 10.08 1.09
N GLU A 112 -18.70 11.33 0.80
CA GLU A 112 -17.42 11.68 0.16
C GLU A 112 -16.28 11.34 1.11
N GLY A 113 -15.93 10.06 1.21
CA GLY A 113 -15.05 9.57 2.25
C GLY A 113 -13.64 9.22 1.82
N GLY A 114 -12.74 9.49 2.67
CA GLY A 114 -11.48 8.86 3.04
C GLY A 114 -10.46 8.66 1.92
N PHE A 115 -10.38 7.48 1.40
CA PHE A 115 -9.29 7.04 0.50
C PHE A 115 -9.26 7.69 -0.88
N LYS A 116 -10.35 8.28 -1.39
CA LYS A 116 -10.36 8.93 -2.72
C LYS A 116 -9.27 9.98 -2.90
N LYS A 117 -8.82 10.63 -1.82
CA LYS A 117 -7.81 11.70 -1.85
C LYS A 117 -6.37 11.18 -1.75
N GLU A 118 -6.17 9.93 -1.34
CA GLU A 118 -4.86 9.38 -1.00
C GLU A 118 -4.37 8.30 -1.97
N VAL A 119 -5.17 7.93 -2.98
CA VAL A 119 -4.83 6.89 -3.94
C VAL A 119 -4.31 7.45 -5.26
N TYR A 120 -3.50 6.66 -5.96
CA TYR A 120 -3.07 6.97 -7.33
C TYR A 120 -4.14 6.53 -8.32
N TRP A 121 -4.73 7.49 -9.02
CA TRP A 121 -5.76 7.25 -10.01
C TRP A 121 -5.20 6.87 -11.38
N VAL A 122 -5.84 5.91 -12.04
CA VAL A 122 -5.61 5.52 -13.43
C VAL A 122 -6.91 5.79 -14.19
N LYS A 123 -6.90 6.83 -15.01
CA LYS A 123 -8.07 7.29 -15.77
C LYS A 123 -7.99 6.98 -17.25
N HIS A 124 -6.80 6.67 -17.76
CA HIS A 124 -6.56 6.44 -19.17
C HIS A 124 -5.78 5.16 -19.40
N ALA A 125 -6.07 4.48 -20.51
CA ALA A 125 -5.27 3.40 -21.09
C ALA A 125 -4.71 3.90 -22.43
N GLY A 126 -3.45 4.38 -22.42
CA GLY A 126 -2.89 5.12 -23.52
C GLY A 126 -3.58 6.47 -23.67
N GLU A 127 -4.15 6.73 -24.86
CA GLU A 127 -4.91 7.98 -25.15
C GLU A 127 -6.40 7.84 -24.85
N ASN A 128 -6.89 6.63 -24.58
CA ASN A 128 -8.30 6.37 -24.32
C ASN A 128 -8.64 6.57 -22.85
N GLU A 129 -9.67 7.35 -22.58
CA GLU A 129 -10.25 7.46 -21.24
C GLU A 129 -10.96 6.13 -20.87
N LEU A 130 -10.83 5.71 -19.63
CA LEU A 130 -11.49 4.50 -19.14
C LEU A 130 -12.94 4.80 -18.79
N ASP A 131 -13.85 3.92 -19.15
CA ASP A 131 -15.29 4.02 -18.82
C ASP A 131 -15.49 4.05 -17.29
N ILE A 132 -14.68 3.30 -16.56
CA ILE A 132 -14.65 3.27 -15.10
C ILE A 132 -13.24 3.62 -14.64
N PRO A 133 -13.03 4.74 -13.94
CA PRO A 133 -11.75 5.06 -13.34
C PRO A 133 -11.29 3.94 -12.39
N MET A 134 -9.99 3.67 -12.40
CA MET A 134 -9.37 2.70 -11.49
C MET A 134 -8.33 3.39 -10.63
N PHE A 135 -7.94 2.74 -9.55
CA PHE A 135 -6.84 3.23 -8.72
C PHE A 135 -5.90 2.09 -8.33
N LEU A 136 -4.65 2.46 -8.04
CA LEU A 136 -3.69 1.52 -7.45
C LEU A 136 -4.14 1.19 -6.03
N ARG A 137 -4.30 -0.10 -5.73
CA ARG A 137 -4.74 -0.54 -4.41
C ARG A 137 -3.76 -0.06 -3.31
N PRO A 138 -4.23 0.69 -2.31
CA PRO A 138 -3.42 1.01 -1.14
C PRO A 138 -3.30 -0.21 -0.22
N THR A 139 -4.36 -1.01 -0.15
CA THR A 139 -4.49 -2.25 0.63
C THR A 139 -5.27 -3.28 -0.18
N SER A 140 -5.36 -4.52 0.28
CA SER A 140 -6.04 -5.61 -0.45
C SER A 140 -7.47 -5.86 0.00
N GLU A 141 -7.95 -5.21 1.06
CA GLU A 141 -9.24 -5.48 1.68
C GLU A 141 -10.40 -5.30 0.72
N THR A 142 -10.43 -4.21 -0.06
CA THR A 142 -11.48 -3.95 -1.06
C THR A 142 -11.61 -5.08 -2.07
N ALA A 143 -10.48 -5.66 -2.50
CA ALA A 143 -10.47 -6.80 -3.41
C ALA A 143 -10.88 -8.11 -2.70
N MET A 144 -10.49 -8.29 -1.43
CA MET A 144 -10.85 -9.46 -0.62
C MET A 144 -12.35 -9.53 -0.36
N TYR A 145 -13.00 -8.42 -0.04
CA TYR A 145 -14.45 -8.37 0.14
C TYR A 145 -15.20 -8.82 -1.11
N THR A 146 -14.73 -8.43 -2.29
CA THR A 146 -15.32 -8.87 -3.56
C THR A 146 -15.25 -10.40 -3.71
N LEU A 147 -14.10 -11.00 -3.37
CA LEU A 147 -13.96 -12.47 -3.41
C LEU A 147 -14.85 -13.15 -2.38
N SER A 148 -14.96 -12.63 -1.18
CA SER A 148 -15.83 -13.14 -0.12
C SER A 148 -17.31 -13.13 -0.55
N LEU A 149 -17.76 -12.07 -1.21
CA LEU A 149 -19.14 -11.95 -1.71
C LEU A 149 -19.47 -12.94 -2.85
N ILE A 150 -18.47 -13.36 -3.64
CA ILE A 150 -18.67 -14.37 -4.69
C ILE A 150 -18.88 -15.77 -4.10
N HIS A 151 -18.35 -16.03 -2.91
CA HIS A 151 -18.44 -17.33 -2.23
C HIS A 151 -19.62 -17.45 -1.25
N ILE A 152 -20.37 -16.40 -1.03
CA ILE A 152 -21.61 -16.38 -0.24
C ILE A 152 -22.82 -16.54 -1.17
#